data_6e003fae5970de02ae07f5f06e26d4ef
#
_entry.id   6e003fae5970de02ae07f5f06e26d4ef
#
_cell.length_a   1.000
_cell.length_b   1.000
_cell.length_c   1.000
_cell.angle_alpha   90.00
_cell.angle_beta   90.00
_cell.angle_gamma   90.00
#
_symmetry.space_group_name_H-M   'P 1'
#
loop_
_entity.id
_entity.type
_entity.pdbx_description
1 polymer ?
#
loop_
_entity_poly.entity_id
_entity_poly.type
_entity_poly.pdbx_seq_one_letter_code
_entity_poly.pdbx_strand_id
1 'polypeptide(L)'
;TDSFIKHGRTKIACLHAPLDYHVSIDRLAGYKSSLEKHGIAINPDWVIDGGYTHESALQAACQLLSSDNPPDAVFATDSMKLLSLYRAADELNLTIPEQVAMAGYSDPMLSLILTPAPGGFDIPTRKLGEESCDLLFRCIAGKPAPHKVLVETHFSDAASLR
;
A
#
# COMPACT_ATOMS: atom_id res chain seq x y z
N THR A 1 0.75 4.53 -6.89
CA THR A 1 -0.32 5.14 -7.75
C THR A 1 0.23 5.46 -9.13
N ASP A 2 1.32 6.25 -9.26
CA ASP A 2 1.92 6.61 -10.56
C ASP A 2 2.19 5.40 -11.48
N SER A 3 2.60 4.24 -10.91
CA SER A 3 2.83 3.03 -11.68
C SER A 3 1.55 2.45 -12.28
N PHE A 4 0.44 2.44 -11.55
CA PHE A 4 -0.87 2.05 -12.09
C PHE A 4 -1.27 2.90 -13.29
N ILE A 5 -1.11 4.23 -13.16
CA ILE A 5 -1.43 5.19 -14.23
C ILE A 5 -0.54 4.96 -15.46
N LYS A 6 0.75 4.69 -15.25
CA LYS A 6 1.69 4.34 -16.31
C LYS A 6 1.29 3.07 -17.06
N HIS A 7 0.66 2.12 -16.38
CA HIS A 7 0.10 0.89 -16.98
C HIS A 7 -1.35 1.05 -17.49
N GLY A 8 -1.85 2.30 -17.57
CA GLY A 8 -3.16 2.63 -18.17
C GLY A 8 -4.36 2.46 -17.24
N ARG A 9 -4.15 2.22 -15.95
CA ARG A 9 -5.23 2.15 -14.97
C ARG A 9 -5.74 3.54 -14.62
N THR A 10 -7.06 3.70 -14.54
CA THR A 10 -7.70 4.99 -14.27
C THR A 10 -8.74 4.95 -13.15
N LYS A 11 -9.22 3.76 -12.81
CA LYS A 11 -10.15 3.52 -11.70
C LYS A 11 -9.37 3.01 -10.48
N ILE A 12 -8.58 3.90 -9.87
CA ILE A 12 -7.63 3.51 -8.83
C ILE A 12 -8.24 3.76 -7.45
N ALA A 13 -8.35 2.72 -6.64
CA ALA A 13 -8.79 2.79 -5.25
C ALA A 13 -7.62 2.76 -4.26
N CYS A 14 -7.89 3.16 -3.03
CA CYS A 14 -6.98 3.06 -1.90
C CYS A 14 -7.66 2.34 -0.74
N LEU A 15 -7.12 1.20 -0.34
CA LEU A 15 -7.48 0.52 0.90
C LEU A 15 -6.46 0.89 1.97
N HIS A 16 -6.85 1.77 2.90
CA HIS A 16 -5.92 2.33 3.88
C HIS A 16 -6.14 1.78 5.29
N ALA A 17 -5.12 1.88 6.13
CA ALA A 17 -5.23 1.67 7.57
C ALA A 17 -5.87 2.89 8.24
N PRO A 18 -6.41 2.77 9.48
CA PRO A 18 -7.00 3.88 10.20
C PRO A 18 -6.10 5.12 10.26
N LEU A 19 -6.73 6.30 10.17
CA LEU A 19 -6.02 7.58 10.03
C LEU A 19 -5.55 8.19 11.38
N ASP A 20 -5.58 7.44 12.45
CA ASP A 20 -4.91 7.76 13.71
C ASP A 20 -3.40 7.47 13.68
N TYR A 21 -2.91 6.77 12.63
CA TYR A 21 -1.48 6.58 12.37
C TYR A 21 -0.96 7.59 11.35
N HIS A 22 0.06 8.36 11.70
CA HIS A 22 0.71 9.31 10.78
C HIS A 22 1.12 8.68 9.45
N VAL A 23 1.63 7.45 9.48
CA VAL A 23 2.03 6.74 8.26
C VAL A 23 0.86 6.46 7.31
N SER A 24 -0.35 6.23 7.85
CA SER A 24 -1.56 6.04 7.04
C SER A 24 -2.00 7.33 6.37
N ILE A 25 -1.92 8.44 7.12
CA ILE A 25 -2.22 9.79 6.60
C ILE A 25 -1.27 10.13 5.45
N ASP A 26 0.05 9.96 5.64
CA ASP A 26 1.06 10.28 4.63
C ASP A 26 0.89 9.44 3.35
N ARG A 27 0.61 8.14 3.50
CA ARG A 27 0.40 7.23 2.35
C ARG A 27 -0.88 7.54 1.59
N LEU A 28 -1.97 7.84 2.29
CA LEU A 28 -3.21 8.30 1.67
C LEU A 28 -3.04 9.65 0.96
N ALA A 29 -2.29 10.58 1.56
CA ALA A 29 -1.97 11.85 0.94
C ALA A 29 -1.14 11.66 -0.35
N GLY A 30 -0.17 10.75 -0.35
CA GLY A 30 0.59 10.39 -1.54
C GLY A 30 -0.27 9.81 -2.66
N TYR A 31 -1.23 8.94 -2.33
CA TYR A 31 -2.21 8.42 -3.30
C TYR A 31 -3.02 9.56 -3.94
N LYS A 32 -3.61 10.45 -3.12
CA LYS A 32 -4.41 11.58 -3.60
C LYS A 32 -3.59 12.52 -4.47
N SER A 33 -2.40 12.91 -4.00
CA SER A 33 -1.48 13.78 -4.74
C SER A 33 -1.09 13.21 -6.11
N SER A 34 -0.90 11.89 -6.20
CA SER A 34 -0.62 11.23 -7.48
C SER A 34 -1.79 11.33 -8.45
N LEU A 35 -3.02 11.08 -8.01
CA LEU A 35 -4.21 11.23 -8.86
C LEU A 35 -4.39 12.67 -9.34
N GLU A 36 -4.27 13.64 -8.43
CA GLU A 36 -4.38 15.07 -8.74
C GLU A 36 -3.34 15.52 -9.77
N LYS A 37 -2.08 15.09 -9.60
CA LYS A 37 -0.99 15.37 -10.55
C LYS A 37 -1.28 14.88 -11.96
N HIS A 38 -2.01 13.78 -12.09
CA HIS A 38 -2.38 13.21 -13.39
C HIS A 38 -3.80 13.61 -13.86
N GLY A 39 -4.46 14.53 -13.17
CA GLY A 39 -5.80 15.00 -13.53
C GLY A 39 -6.90 13.94 -13.37
N ILE A 40 -6.69 12.92 -12.55
CA ILE A 40 -7.66 11.87 -12.26
C ILE A 40 -8.46 12.29 -11.02
N ALA A 41 -9.80 12.37 -11.17
CA ALA A 41 -10.67 12.70 -10.05
C ALA A 41 -10.65 11.61 -8.97
N ILE A 42 -10.56 12.04 -7.71
CA ILE A 42 -10.67 11.13 -6.57
C ILE A 42 -12.13 10.73 -6.40
N ASN A 43 -12.42 9.44 -6.52
CA ASN A 43 -13.73 8.91 -6.17
C ASN A 43 -13.77 8.60 -4.67
N PRO A 44 -14.65 9.24 -3.88
CA PRO A 44 -14.75 8.98 -2.44
C PRO A 44 -15.07 7.53 -2.09
N ASP A 45 -15.86 6.83 -2.93
CA ASP A 45 -16.26 5.44 -2.73
C ASP A 45 -15.08 4.46 -2.91
N TRP A 46 -13.95 4.92 -3.43
CA TRP A 46 -12.72 4.14 -3.61
C TRP A 46 -11.64 4.45 -2.57
N VAL A 47 -11.94 5.28 -1.58
CA VAL A 47 -11.05 5.57 -0.44
C VAL A 47 -11.62 4.89 0.79
N ILE A 48 -11.13 3.68 1.06
CA ILE A 48 -11.76 2.77 2.01
C ILE A 48 -10.85 2.53 3.22
N ASP A 49 -11.43 2.70 4.42
CA ASP A 49 -10.77 2.30 5.67
C ASP A 49 -10.89 0.77 5.85
N GLY A 50 -9.76 0.09 5.85
CA GLY A 50 -9.67 -1.36 6.06
C GLY A 50 -9.63 -1.76 7.54
N GLY A 51 -9.77 -0.80 8.47
CA GLY A 51 -9.76 -1.08 9.90
C GLY A 51 -8.43 -1.63 10.44
N TYR A 52 -8.48 -2.18 11.65
CA TYR A 52 -7.30 -2.66 12.39
C TYR A 52 -7.04 -4.16 12.23
N THR A 53 -8.03 -4.93 11.77
CA THR A 53 -7.93 -6.40 11.72
C THR A 53 -7.93 -6.92 10.28
N HIS A 54 -7.46 -8.16 10.11
CA HIS A 54 -7.54 -8.83 8.81
C HIS A 54 -9.00 -9.00 8.36
N GLU A 55 -9.90 -9.33 9.28
CA GLU A 55 -11.33 -9.52 8.98
C GLU A 55 -11.97 -8.25 8.45
N SER A 56 -11.73 -7.09 9.11
CA SER A 56 -12.25 -5.81 8.63
C SER A 56 -11.66 -5.41 7.28
N ALA A 57 -10.36 -5.64 7.07
CA ALA A 57 -9.69 -5.37 5.81
C ALA A 57 -10.21 -6.28 4.68
N LEU A 58 -10.44 -7.57 4.94
CA LEU A 58 -11.01 -8.50 3.98
C LEU A 58 -12.44 -8.12 3.60
N GLN A 59 -13.28 -7.81 4.60
CA GLN A 59 -14.65 -7.36 4.35
C GLN A 59 -14.68 -6.09 3.48
N ALA A 60 -13.85 -5.10 3.81
CA ALA A 60 -13.73 -3.86 3.04
C ALA A 60 -13.23 -4.11 1.60
N ALA A 61 -12.24 -4.99 1.43
CA ALA A 61 -11.74 -5.39 0.12
C ALA A 61 -12.81 -6.11 -0.72
N CYS A 62 -13.56 -7.06 -0.15
CA CYS A 62 -14.64 -7.74 -0.84
C CYS A 62 -15.75 -6.77 -1.27
N GLN A 63 -16.18 -5.86 -0.38
CA GLN A 63 -17.18 -4.83 -0.70
C GLN A 63 -16.72 -3.92 -1.85
N LEU A 64 -15.46 -3.47 -1.81
CA LEU A 64 -14.87 -2.62 -2.84
C LEU A 64 -14.85 -3.32 -4.22
N LEU A 65 -14.33 -4.56 -4.24
CA LEU A 65 -14.14 -5.32 -5.48
C LEU A 65 -15.43 -5.90 -6.08
N SER A 66 -16.49 -6.07 -5.28
CA SER A 66 -17.80 -6.53 -5.73
C SER A 66 -18.82 -5.41 -5.93
N SER A 67 -18.42 -4.15 -5.82
CA SER A 67 -19.32 -3.00 -6.00
C SER A 67 -19.81 -2.88 -7.46
N ASP A 68 -20.89 -2.12 -7.69
CA ASP A 68 -21.43 -1.88 -9.04
C ASP A 68 -20.45 -1.15 -9.96
N ASN A 69 -19.50 -0.41 -9.40
CA ASN A 69 -18.44 0.28 -10.14
C ASN A 69 -17.07 -0.04 -9.51
N PRO A 70 -16.55 -1.27 -9.71
CA PRO A 70 -15.31 -1.69 -9.08
C PRO A 70 -14.11 -0.94 -9.68
N PRO A 71 -13.04 -0.74 -8.87
CA PRO A 71 -11.78 -0.21 -9.37
C PRO A 71 -11.06 -1.21 -10.28
N ASP A 72 -10.22 -0.71 -11.18
CA ASP A 72 -9.30 -1.51 -12.02
C ASP A 72 -7.89 -1.64 -11.40
N ALA A 73 -7.63 -0.90 -10.31
CA ALA A 73 -6.42 -1.00 -9.52
C ALA A 73 -6.66 -0.61 -8.05
N VAL A 74 -5.95 -1.24 -7.12
CA VAL A 74 -6.05 -0.91 -5.69
C VAL A 74 -4.66 -0.76 -5.07
N PHE A 75 -4.43 0.41 -4.47
CA PHE A 75 -3.28 0.68 -3.64
C PHE A 75 -3.57 0.30 -2.19
N ALA A 76 -2.80 -0.63 -1.63
CA ALA A 76 -2.84 -1.01 -0.22
C ALA A 76 -1.79 -0.23 0.58
N THR A 77 -2.19 0.41 1.67
CA THR A 77 -1.24 1.22 2.46
C THR A 77 -0.30 0.40 3.33
N ASP A 78 -0.59 -0.89 3.56
CA ASP A 78 0.25 -1.79 4.34
C ASP A 78 0.08 -3.26 3.92
N SER A 79 0.93 -4.12 4.47
CA SER A 79 0.98 -5.55 4.15
C SER A 79 -0.31 -6.30 4.48
N MET A 80 -1.01 -5.93 5.55
CA MET A 80 -2.27 -6.58 5.95
C MET A 80 -3.38 -6.26 4.92
N LYS A 81 -3.48 -5.01 4.48
CA LYS A 81 -4.44 -4.59 3.44
C LYS A 81 -4.12 -5.26 2.11
N LEU A 82 -2.84 -5.36 1.77
CA LEU A 82 -2.41 -6.03 0.54
C LEU A 82 -2.78 -7.52 0.55
N LEU A 83 -2.50 -8.22 1.65
CA LEU A 83 -2.89 -9.63 1.83
C LEU A 83 -4.40 -9.81 1.75
N SER A 84 -5.17 -8.91 2.36
CA SER A 84 -6.63 -8.95 2.34
C SER A 84 -7.19 -8.71 0.93
N LEU A 85 -6.57 -7.85 0.12
CA LEU A 85 -6.95 -7.66 -1.29
C LEU A 85 -6.73 -8.92 -2.12
N TYR A 86 -5.58 -9.60 -1.97
CA TYR A 86 -5.32 -10.85 -2.67
C TYR A 86 -6.33 -11.93 -2.27
N ARG A 87 -6.64 -12.01 -0.97
CA ARG A 87 -7.64 -12.95 -0.46
C ARG A 87 -9.04 -12.64 -1.01
N ALA A 88 -9.45 -11.37 -1.04
CA ALA A 88 -10.72 -10.94 -1.61
C ALA A 88 -10.80 -11.27 -3.12
N ALA A 89 -9.72 -11.05 -3.87
CA ALA A 89 -9.66 -11.41 -5.29
C ALA A 89 -9.84 -12.93 -5.50
N ASP A 90 -9.18 -13.75 -4.68
CA ASP A 90 -9.35 -15.21 -4.71
C ASP A 90 -10.79 -15.62 -4.42
N GLU A 91 -11.41 -15.09 -3.36
CA GLU A 91 -12.81 -15.39 -2.99
C GLU A 91 -13.83 -14.94 -4.06
N LEU A 92 -13.52 -13.85 -4.78
CA LEU A 92 -14.36 -13.32 -5.85
C LEU A 92 -14.00 -13.86 -7.24
N ASN A 93 -13.01 -14.76 -7.33
CA ASN A 93 -12.49 -15.33 -8.58
C ASN A 93 -12.02 -14.24 -9.58
N LEU A 94 -11.40 -13.17 -9.07
CA LEU A 94 -10.82 -12.11 -9.88
C LEU A 94 -9.37 -12.40 -10.24
N THR A 95 -9.00 -12.13 -11.50
CA THR A 95 -7.61 -12.28 -11.96
C THR A 95 -6.79 -11.03 -11.69
N ILE A 96 -5.58 -11.23 -11.17
CA ILE A 96 -4.58 -10.19 -10.94
C ILE A 96 -3.45 -10.40 -11.95
N PRO A 97 -3.07 -9.39 -12.72
CA PRO A 97 -3.53 -8.01 -12.74
C PRO A 97 -4.67 -7.70 -13.72
N GLU A 98 -5.12 -8.66 -14.52
CA GLU A 98 -5.98 -8.42 -15.70
C GLU A 98 -7.27 -7.68 -15.33
N GLN A 99 -8.01 -8.17 -14.32
CA GLN A 99 -9.24 -7.53 -13.86
C GLN A 99 -8.97 -6.44 -12.82
N VAL A 100 -8.02 -6.66 -11.91
CA VAL A 100 -7.63 -5.68 -10.90
C VAL A 100 -6.14 -5.74 -10.61
N ALA A 101 -5.44 -4.64 -10.85
CA ALA A 101 -4.04 -4.51 -10.48
C ALA A 101 -3.90 -4.18 -8.99
N MET A 102 -2.88 -4.72 -8.33
CA MET A 102 -2.68 -4.53 -6.89
C MET A 102 -1.24 -4.17 -6.57
N ALA A 103 -1.05 -3.16 -5.70
CA ALA A 103 0.26 -2.78 -5.19
C ALA A 103 0.14 -2.19 -3.79
N GLY A 104 1.24 -2.17 -3.07
CA GLY A 104 1.22 -1.56 -1.73
C GLY A 104 2.59 -1.42 -1.09
N TYR A 105 2.56 -1.01 0.17
CA TYR A 105 3.70 -1.18 1.05
C TYR A 105 3.68 -2.59 1.62
N SER A 106 4.76 -3.33 1.43
CA SER A 106 4.78 -4.76 1.69
C SER A 106 6.07 -5.19 2.40
N ASP A 107 5.98 -6.29 3.11
CA ASP A 107 7.14 -7.05 3.54
C ASP A 107 7.64 -7.89 2.35
N PRO A 108 8.96 -7.99 2.10
CA PRO A 108 9.51 -8.83 1.03
C PRO A 108 9.03 -10.29 1.06
N MET A 109 8.65 -10.80 2.24
CA MET A 109 8.06 -12.14 2.37
C MET A 109 6.77 -12.32 1.57
N LEU A 110 5.95 -11.27 1.41
CA LEU A 110 4.73 -11.38 0.62
C LEU A 110 5.00 -11.67 -0.86
N SER A 111 6.11 -11.16 -1.40
CA SER A 111 6.53 -11.45 -2.78
C SER A 111 6.91 -12.92 -3.00
N LEU A 112 7.19 -13.68 -1.93
CA LEU A 112 7.50 -15.12 -2.01
C LEU A 112 6.25 -16.00 -1.93
N ILE A 113 5.15 -15.51 -1.37
CA ILE A 113 3.96 -16.33 -1.09
C ILE A 113 2.74 -15.93 -1.92
N LEU A 114 2.68 -14.70 -2.43
CA LEU A 114 1.56 -14.22 -3.25
C LEU A 114 1.85 -14.42 -4.74
N THR A 115 0.83 -14.84 -5.48
CA THR A 115 0.89 -15.01 -6.92
C THR A 115 -0.28 -14.27 -7.57
N PRO A 116 -0.01 -13.34 -8.52
CA PRO A 116 1.31 -12.88 -8.95
C PRO A 116 2.06 -12.11 -7.85
N ALA A 117 3.39 -12.02 -7.93
CA ALA A 117 4.18 -11.27 -6.95
C ALA A 117 3.71 -9.80 -6.90
N PRO A 118 3.44 -9.24 -5.70
CA PRO A 118 2.93 -7.88 -5.56
C PRO A 118 3.97 -6.84 -5.93
N GLY A 119 3.53 -5.81 -6.65
CA GLY A 119 4.29 -4.60 -6.86
C GLY A 119 4.16 -3.62 -5.70
N GLY A 120 5.08 -2.64 -5.62
CA GLY A 120 5.01 -1.61 -4.61
C GLY A 120 6.34 -1.30 -3.93
N PHE A 121 6.26 -0.82 -2.69
CA PHE A 121 7.44 -0.47 -1.92
C PHE A 121 7.74 -1.51 -0.85
N ASP A 122 8.97 -2.02 -0.85
CA ASP A 122 9.49 -2.85 0.23
C ASP A 122 9.86 -1.98 1.43
N ILE A 123 9.44 -2.42 2.63
CA ILE A 123 9.80 -1.74 3.88
C ILE A 123 11.18 -2.21 4.28
N PRO A 124 12.20 -1.33 4.33
CA PRO A 124 13.57 -1.70 4.67
C PRO A 124 13.74 -1.88 6.19
N THR A 125 13.04 -2.87 6.76
CA THR A 125 12.91 -3.10 8.20
C THR A 125 14.25 -3.23 8.93
N ARG A 126 15.22 -3.92 8.31
CA ARG A 126 16.57 -4.04 8.86
C ARG A 126 17.26 -2.68 8.97
N LYS A 127 17.22 -1.88 7.89
CA LYS A 127 17.86 -0.56 7.87
C LYS A 127 17.18 0.40 8.85
N LEU A 128 15.85 0.35 8.94
CA LEU A 128 15.10 1.12 9.94
C LEU A 128 15.51 0.74 11.37
N GLY A 129 15.71 -0.55 11.66
CA GLY A 129 16.20 -1.02 12.97
C GLY A 129 17.63 -0.52 13.26
N GLU A 130 18.54 -0.62 12.31
CA GLU A 130 19.93 -0.16 12.44
C GLU A 130 19.98 1.35 12.74
N GLU A 131 19.27 2.19 11.97
CA GLU A 131 19.22 3.64 12.16
C GLU A 131 18.55 4.01 13.50
N SER A 132 17.48 3.30 13.88
CA SER A 132 16.80 3.53 15.17
C SER A 132 17.72 3.24 16.35
N CYS A 133 18.48 2.13 16.30
CA CYS A 133 19.46 1.79 17.34
C CYS A 133 20.58 2.83 17.41
N ASP A 134 21.13 3.25 16.27
CA ASP A 134 22.20 4.27 16.26
C ASP A 134 21.72 5.59 16.88
N LEU A 135 20.52 6.06 16.51
CA LEU A 135 19.92 7.23 17.10
C LEU A 135 19.75 7.11 18.62
N LEU A 136 19.23 5.98 19.06
CA LEU A 136 19.02 5.69 20.49
C LEU A 136 20.35 5.73 21.26
N PHE A 137 21.38 5.04 20.77
CA PHE A 137 22.69 5.02 21.42
C PHE A 137 23.37 6.41 21.43
N ARG A 138 23.20 7.22 20.40
CA ARG A 138 23.65 8.61 20.41
C ARG A 138 22.95 9.42 21.49
N CYS A 139 21.62 9.30 21.60
CA CYS A 139 20.85 10.00 22.64
C CYS A 139 21.29 9.57 24.05
N ILE A 140 21.47 8.28 24.31
CA ILE A 140 21.95 7.76 25.61
C ILE A 140 23.34 8.30 25.94
N ALA A 141 24.21 8.40 24.96
CA ALA A 141 25.57 8.90 25.13
C ALA A 141 25.67 10.44 25.21
N GLY A 142 24.54 11.18 25.16
CA GLY A 142 24.52 12.63 25.12
C GLY A 142 25.14 13.25 23.86
N LYS A 143 25.26 12.48 22.80
CA LYS A 143 25.80 12.94 21.52
C LYS A 143 24.73 13.61 20.66
N PRO A 144 25.09 14.57 19.78
CA PRO A 144 24.15 15.13 18.82
C PRO A 144 23.50 14.02 17.95
N ALA A 145 22.17 14.05 17.86
CA ALA A 145 21.41 13.15 17.02
C ALA A 145 20.40 13.96 16.19
N PRO A 146 20.17 13.62 14.92
CA PRO A 146 19.14 14.27 14.12
C PRO A 146 17.74 13.92 14.66
N HIS A 147 16.81 14.85 14.58
CA HIS A 147 15.42 14.60 14.99
C HIS A 147 14.66 13.64 14.05
N LYS A 148 15.13 13.52 12.81
CA LYS A 148 14.50 12.69 11.79
C LYS A 148 15.54 12.13 10.84
N VAL A 149 15.46 10.83 10.57
CA VAL A 149 16.22 10.13 9.52
C VAL A 149 15.22 9.53 8.56
N LEU A 150 15.38 9.79 7.27
CA LEU A 150 14.59 9.15 6.21
C LEU A 150 15.41 8.00 5.64
N VAL A 151 14.79 6.83 5.59
CA VAL A 151 15.38 5.64 4.97
C VAL A 151 14.74 5.43 3.61
N GLU A 152 15.56 5.34 2.57
CA GLU A 152 15.08 5.09 1.21
C GLU A 152 14.40 3.72 1.11
N THR A 153 13.28 3.69 0.37
CA THR A 153 12.54 2.48 0.05
C THR A 153 12.80 2.09 -1.41
N HIS A 154 12.77 0.79 -1.69
CA HIS A 154 12.87 0.29 -3.06
C HIS A 154 11.47 0.07 -3.64
N PHE A 155 11.23 0.56 -4.88
CA PHE A 155 10.00 0.31 -5.62
C PHE A 155 10.20 -0.88 -6.57
N SER A 156 9.33 -1.88 -6.48
CA SER A 156 9.27 -3.03 -7.36
C SER A 156 8.09 -2.92 -8.33
N ASP A 157 8.37 -2.86 -9.63
CA ASP A 157 7.37 -2.93 -10.70
C ASP A 157 7.12 -4.40 -11.05
N ALA A 158 6.37 -5.09 -10.20
CA ALA A 158 6.13 -6.51 -10.31
C ALA A 158 4.85 -6.87 -11.11
N ALA A 159 4.61 -8.17 -11.28
CA ALA A 159 3.56 -8.70 -12.15
C ALA A 159 2.15 -8.27 -11.80
N SER A 160 1.86 -7.99 -10.53
CA SER A 160 0.53 -7.54 -10.07
C SER A 160 0.13 -6.13 -10.52
N LEU A 161 1.05 -5.38 -11.14
CA LEU A 161 0.84 -4.01 -11.62
C LEU A 161 0.46 -3.91 -13.10
N ARG A 162 0.81 -4.89 -13.91
CA ARG A 162 0.86 -4.83 -15.39
C ARG A 162 -0.41 -5.27 -16.08
#